data_cb13a7fa1fffd5e6de911eeada3c1dfe
#
_entry.id   cb13a7fa1fffd5e6de911eeada3c1dfe
#
_cell.length_a   1.000
_cell.length_b   1.000
_cell.length_c   1.000
_cell.angle_alpha   90.00
_cell.angle_beta   90.00
_cell.angle_gamma   90.00
#
_symmetry.space_group_name_H-M   'P 1'
#
loop_
_entity.id
_entity.type
_entity.pdbx_description
1 polymer ?
#
loop_
_entity_poly.entity_id
_entity_poly.type
_entity_poly.pdbx_seq_one_letter_code
_entity_poly.pdbx_strand_id
1 'polypeptide(L)'
;MRQLMHGFLLLITISLSITGVAQTQRINVVTTAVPMLKISPDARAGGMGDLGIATTADANASFWNQAKIPFAKEKSTIGLTYTPWLKDLGLNDVFIVTAAGYHQLADNQAISGSLRYFNLGSIQFTDFSGNNLQQFRPREWAFDAGYSRGLSDKIGVGVALRFIYSNLASGNITGVTYKPGTAVAGDISLFYNGLKEKGNGFTAGLVMSNLGTKIAYTNDARGRDYIPANLGIGVMYHAILDETSKLSFGVDVNKLLVPTPPQDTAVSALNNYRNKSVVSSWFSSFGDAPGGFNEEMREFQVSIGAEYNYNDLFFARAGYFYEAQTKGNRRFFSVGAGVNYNKLGFNFSYLVPTGQGINRNPLSNTTRFSLLFNLGKEATSTNVE
;
A
#
# COMPACT_ATOMS: atom_id res chain seq x y z
N MET A 1 31.88 -44.04 14.23
CA MET A 1 30.76 -43.31 14.87
C MET A 1 31.19 -42.32 15.95
N ARG A 2 32.09 -42.63 16.87
CA ARG A 2 32.54 -41.70 17.93
C ARG A 2 33.26 -40.44 17.40
N GLN A 3 34.03 -40.50 16.34
CA GLN A 3 34.73 -39.33 15.75
C GLN A 3 33.82 -38.39 14.99
N LEU A 4 32.71 -38.86 14.40
CA LEU A 4 31.70 -38.04 13.73
C LEU A 4 30.84 -37.23 14.74
N MET A 5 30.59 -37.78 15.93
CA MET A 5 29.87 -37.08 17.00
C MET A 5 30.68 -35.92 17.60
N HIS A 6 32.01 -36.03 17.71
CA HIS A 6 32.85 -34.94 18.20
C HIS A 6 32.97 -33.78 17.21
N GLY A 7 32.98 -34.08 15.89
CA GLY A 7 32.96 -33.06 14.84
C GLY A 7 31.64 -32.24 14.80
N PHE A 8 30.53 -32.91 15.09
CA PHE A 8 29.21 -32.24 15.11
C PHE A 8 29.01 -31.37 16.36
N LEU A 9 29.57 -31.81 17.52
CA LEU A 9 29.56 -31.00 18.75
C LEU A 9 30.45 -29.74 18.63
N LEU A 10 31.60 -29.86 17.94
CA LEU A 10 32.50 -28.70 17.73
C LEU A 10 31.92 -27.66 16.79
N LEU A 11 31.12 -28.05 15.78
CA LEU A 11 30.41 -27.15 14.89
C LEU A 11 29.27 -26.37 15.60
N ILE A 12 28.63 -27.01 16.58
CA ILE A 12 27.57 -26.38 17.38
C ILE A 12 28.15 -25.38 18.37
N THR A 13 29.35 -25.61 18.92
CA THR A 13 29.97 -24.67 19.87
C THR A 13 30.59 -23.44 19.22
N ILE A 14 30.96 -23.49 17.94
CA ILE A 14 31.48 -22.34 17.19
C ILE A 14 30.33 -21.38 16.80
N SER A 15 29.09 -21.87 16.68
CA SER A 15 27.93 -21.05 16.37
C SER A 15 27.41 -20.20 17.54
N LEU A 16 27.88 -20.39 18.76
CA LEU A 16 27.39 -19.73 19.98
C LEU A 16 28.24 -18.55 20.45
N SER A 17 29.31 -18.19 19.72
CA SER A 17 30.23 -17.10 20.12
C SER A 17 30.01 -15.78 19.34
N ILE A 18 28.89 -15.60 18.69
CA ILE A 18 28.52 -14.27 18.20
C ILE A 18 27.92 -13.51 19.38
N THR A 19 28.79 -12.90 20.21
CA THR A 19 28.39 -11.83 21.09
C THR A 19 27.85 -10.71 20.21
N GLY A 20 26.55 -10.71 20.00
CA GLY A 20 25.85 -9.60 19.38
C GLY A 20 26.07 -8.35 20.26
N VAL A 21 26.95 -7.48 19.86
CA VAL A 21 26.92 -6.08 20.29
C VAL A 21 25.56 -5.60 19.82
N ALA A 22 24.60 -5.55 20.73
CA ALA A 22 23.32 -4.89 20.49
C ALA A 22 23.61 -3.41 20.28
N GLN A 23 24.05 -3.05 19.08
CA GLN A 23 23.95 -1.68 18.63
C GLN A 23 22.45 -1.37 18.65
N THR A 24 22.03 -0.53 19.59
CA THR A 24 20.70 0.06 19.59
C THR A 24 20.57 0.85 18.30
N GLN A 25 20.07 0.20 17.26
CA GLN A 25 19.85 0.85 15.97
C GLN A 25 18.82 1.95 16.19
N ARG A 26 19.22 3.18 15.91
CA ARG A 26 18.31 4.32 16.00
C ARG A 26 17.11 4.09 15.09
N ILE A 27 15.93 4.31 15.64
CA ILE A 27 14.69 4.34 14.88
C ILE A 27 14.69 5.64 14.07
N ASN A 28 14.63 5.53 12.74
CA ASN A 28 14.60 6.67 11.82
C ASN A 28 13.56 6.42 10.74
N VAL A 29 12.30 6.67 11.06
CA VAL A 29 11.16 6.41 10.18
C VAL A 29 11.01 7.57 9.20
N VAL A 30 10.88 7.23 7.91
CA VAL A 30 10.50 8.21 6.88
C VAL A 30 9.04 8.59 7.10
N THR A 31 8.81 9.82 7.57
CA THR A 31 7.48 10.32 7.91
C THR A 31 6.86 11.10 6.75
N THR A 32 5.56 10.93 6.55
CA THR A 32 4.78 11.62 5.52
C THR A 32 3.45 12.08 6.09
N ALA A 33 2.92 13.17 5.55
CA ALA A 33 1.52 13.52 5.76
C ALA A 33 0.60 12.57 4.97
N VAL A 34 -0.68 12.58 5.31
CA VAL A 34 -1.75 11.82 4.63
C VAL A 34 -1.40 10.32 4.49
N PRO A 35 -1.10 9.61 5.60
CA PRO A 35 -0.66 8.22 5.56
C PRO A 35 -1.70 7.27 4.98
N MET A 36 -2.98 7.66 4.89
CA MET A 36 -4.03 6.86 4.26
C MET A 36 -3.73 6.53 2.80
N LEU A 37 -2.90 7.33 2.11
CA LEU A 37 -2.50 7.09 0.72
C LEU A 37 -1.65 5.83 0.55
N LYS A 38 -1.11 5.26 1.64
CA LYS A 38 -0.31 4.02 1.67
C LYS A 38 -1.10 2.81 2.19
N ILE A 39 -2.30 3.01 2.71
CA ILE A 39 -3.09 1.91 3.27
C ILE A 39 -3.76 1.18 2.12
N SER A 40 -3.63 -0.14 2.10
CA SER A 40 -4.30 -1.01 1.12
C SER A 40 -5.80 -0.74 1.11
N PRO A 41 -6.39 -0.44 -0.06
CA PRO A 41 -7.79 -0.02 -0.17
C PRO A 41 -8.77 -1.18 -0.18
N ASP A 42 -8.32 -2.44 -0.35
CA ASP A 42 -9.19 -3.56 -0.64
C ASP A 42 -8.81 -4.85 0.12
N ALA A 43 -9.78 -5.76 0.19
CA ALA A 43 -9.60 -7.04 0.88
C ALA A 43 -8.82 -8.08 0.06
N ARG A 44 -8.79 -7.98 -1.28
CA ARG A 44 -8.04 -8.93 -2.12
C ARG A 44 -6.54 -8.78 -1.87
N ALA A 45 -6.01 -7.59 -2.09
CA ALA A 45 -4.60 -7.30 -1.84
C ALA A 45 -4.25 -7.41 -0.35
N GLY A 46 -5.17 -6.95 0.53
CA GLY A 46 -5.02 -7.08 1.97
C GLY A 46 -4.85 -8.52 2.45
N GLY A 47 -5.50 -9.48 1.80
CA GLY A 47 -5.35 -10.91 2.07
C GLY A 47 -4.02 -11.50 1.58
N MET A 48 -3.30 -10.78 0.71
CA MET A 48 -2.01 -11.18 0.12
C MET A 48 -0.82 -10.36 0.65
N GLY A 49 -0.89 -9.83 1.88
CA GLY A 49 0.20 -9.02 2.44
C GLY A 49 0.33 -7.63 1.78
N ASP A 50 -0.77 -7.03 1.37
CA ASP A 50 -0.80 -5.77 0.62
C ASP A 50 -0.03 -5.86 -0.72
N LEU A 51 -0.15 -6.99 -1.43
CA LEU A 51 0.42 -7.23 -2.76
C LEU A 51 -0.63 -6.92 -3.83
N GLY A 52 -0.31 -6.02 -4.76
CA GLY A 52 -1.30 -5.58 -5.75
C GLY A 52 -0.74 -5.05 -7.07
N ILE A 53 0.56 -4.78 -7.20
CA ILE A 53 1.14 -4.08 -8.36
C ILE A 53 1.05 -4.94 -9.63
N ALA A 54 1.34 -6.23 -9.52
CA ALA A 54 1.37 -7.16 -10.65
C ALA A 54 0.18 -8.13 -10.70
N THR A 55 -0.80 -8.01 -9.80
CA THR A 55 -2.03 -8.82 -9.84
C THR A 55 -2.86 -8.51 -11.08
N THR A 56 -3.74 -9.45 -11.47
CA THR A 56 -4.77 -9.16 -12.48
C THR A 56 -5.65 -7.98 -12.07
N ALA A 57 -6.17 -7.23 -13.05
CA ALA A 57 -6.99 -6.05 -12.80
C ALA A 57 -8.29 -6.38 -12.08
N ASP A 58 -8.68 -5.52 -11.15
CA ASP A 58 -9.96 -5.49 -10.46
C ASP A 58 -10.37 -4.02 -10.20
N ALA A 59 -11.46 -3.78 -9.48
CA ALA A 59 -11.97 -2.44 -9.21
C ALA A 59 -10.94 -1.49 -8.58
N ASN A 60 -9.98 -2.02 -7.80
CA ASN A 60 -8.96 -1.25 -7.10
C ASN A 60 -7.64 -1.09 -7.89
N ALA A 61 -7.65 -1.45 -9.18
CA ALA A 61 -6.48 -1.35 -10.04
C ALA A 61 -5.90 0.07 -10.11
N SER A 62 -6.74 1.10 -10.01
CA SER A 62 -6.32 2.51 -9.99
C SER A 62 -5.36 2.84 -8.82
N PHE A 63 -5.48 2.16 -7.69
CA PHE A 63 -4.58 2.33 -6.56
C PHE A 63 -3.24 1.60 -6.76
N TRP A 64 -3.32 0.35 -7.26
CA TRP A 64 -2.16 -0.52 -7.33
C TRP A 64 -1.32 -0.30 -8.59
N ASN A 65 -1.96 -0.33 -9.73
CA ASN A 65 -1.33 -0.15 -11.03
C ASN A 65 -2.40 0.08 -12.11
N GLN A 66 -2.56 1.31 -12.51
CA GLN A 66 -3.51 1.73 -13.54
C GLN A 66 -3.31 1.01 -14.88
N ALA A 67 -2.04 0.75 -15.23
CA ALA A 67 -1.65 0.21 -16.53
C ALA A 67 -2.13 -1.22 -16.80
N LYS A 68 -2.62 -1.94 -15.77
CA LYS A 68 -3.16 -3.31 -15.94
C LYS A 68 -4.62 -3.33 -16.37
N ILE A 69 -5.35 -2.21 -16.30
CA ILE A 69 -6.79 -2.15 -16.59
C ILE A 69 -7.12 -2.53 -18.05
N PRO A 70 -6.35 -2.14 -19.09
CA PRO A 70 -6.62 -2.58 -20.46
C PRO A 70 -6.64 -4.10 -20.66
N PHE A 71 -6.02 -4.87 -19.73
CA PHE A 71 -5.98 -6.34 -19.74
C PHE A 71 -7.03 -6.97 -18.82
N ALA A 72 -7.98 -6.19 -18.33
CA ALA A 72 -9.02 -6.66 -17.44
C ALA A 72 -10.00 -7.59 -18.19
N LYS A 73 -10.49 -8.63 -17.50
CA LYS A 73 -11.51 -9.55 -18.05
C LYS A 73 -12.88 -8.90 -18.16
N GLU A 74 -13.21 -8.01 -17.23
CA GLU A 74 -14.51 -7.35 -17.16
C GLU A 74 -14.42 -5.97 -17.80
N LYS A 75 -15.42 -5.61 -18.60
CA LYS A 75 -15.48 -4.30 -19.26
C LYS A 75 -15.58 -3.15 -18.24
N SER A 76 -16.31 -3.39 -17.17
CA SER A 76 -16.45 -2.42 -16.07
C SER A 76 -16.55 -3.14 -14.74
N THR A 77 -15.93 -2.57 -13.73
CA THR A 77 -16.05 -3.06 -12.35
C THR A 77 -16.11 -1.87 -11.40
N ILE A 78 -16.99 -1.97 -10.40
CA ILE A 78 -17.08 -1.02 -9.29
C ILE A 78 -16.89 -1.82 -8.00
N GLY A 79 -16.11 -1.29 -7.07
CA GLY A 79 -15.85 -1.88 -5.76
C GLY A 79 -16.10 -0.89 -4.64
N LEU A 80 -16.63 -1.39 -3.53
CA LEU A 80 -16.76 -0.67 -2.27
C LEU A 80 -16.08 -1.49 -1.17
N THR A 81 -15.18 -0.86 -0.44
CA THR A 81 -14.46 -1.50 0.67
C THR A 81 -14.66 -0.71 1.95
N TYR A 82 -14.91 -1.42 3.05
CA TYR A 82 -14.94 -0.90 4.40
C TYR A 82 -13.85 -1.57 5.24
N THR A 83 -13.04 -0.76 5.92
CA THR A 83 -11.94 -1.21 6.76
C THR A 83 -12.02 -0.51 8.11
N PRO A 84 -12.51 -1.17 9.18
CA PRO A 84 -12.31 -0.69 10.55
C PRO A 84 -10.81 -0.62 10.82
N TRP A 85 -10.34 0.54 11.30
CA TRP A 85 -8.92 0.78 11.45
C TRP A 85 -8.52 0.91 12.92
N LEU A 86 -7.37 0.36 13.30
CA LEU A 86 -6.82 0.43 14.67
C LEU A 86 -7.76 -0.09 15.77
N LYS A 87 -8.65 -1.02 15.47
CA LYS A 87 -9.57 -1.61 16.45
C LYS A 87 -8.85 -2.28 17.61
N ASP A 88 -7.67 -2.81 17.38
CA ASP A 88 -6.85 -3.45 18.41
C ASP A 88 -6.38 -2.46 19.50
N LEU A 89 -6.38 -1.17 19.22
CA LEU A 89 -6.14 -0.08 20.18
C LEU A 89 -7.41 0.41 20.87
N GLY A 90 -8.56 -0.25 20.68
CA GLY A 90 -9.85 0.17 21.25
C GLY A 90 -10.53 1.33 20.52
N LEU A 91 -10.03 1.75 19.36
CA LEU A 91 -10.61 2.83 18.57
C LEU A 91 -11.77 2.28 17.72
N ASN A 92 -13.01 2.59 18.11
CA ASN A 92 -14.20 2.05 17.46
C ASN A 92 -14.79 2.97 16.37
N ASP A 93 -14.35 4.22 16.32
CA ASP A 93 -14.84 5.26 15.42
C ASP A 93 -13.84 5.61 14.30
N VAL A 94 -12.71 4.87 14.20
CA VAL A 94 -11.70 5.03 13.15
C VAL A 94 -11.93 4.01 12.04
N PHE A 95 -12.09 4.48 10.80
CA PHE A 95 -12.34 3.60 9.65
C PHE A 95 -11.95 4.24 8.32
N ILE A 96 -11.70 3.40 7.32
CA ILE A 96 -11.47 3.78 5.93
C ILE A 96 -12.58 3.20 5.07
N VAL A 97 -13.12 4.02 4.17
CA VAL A 97 -14.02 3.58 3.09
C VAL A 97 -13.37 3.90 1.76
N THR A 98 -13.39 2.96 0.84
CA THR A 98 -12.91 3.14 -0.53
C THR A 98 -13.99 2.73 -1.51
N ALA A 99 -14.33 3.63 -2.43
CA ALA A 99 -15.10 3.32 -3.63
C ALA A 99 -14.16 3.48 -4.83
N ALA A 100 -14.06 2.47 -5.67
CA ALA A 100 -13.16 2.48 -6.83
C ALA A 100 -13.79 1.74 -8.01
N GLY A 101 -13.36 2.06 -9.22
CA GLY A 101 -13.83 1.37 -10.39
C GLY A 101 -13.11 1.79 -11.66
N TYR A 102 -13.39 1.06 -12.72
CA TYR A 102 -12.91 1.36 -14.06
C TYR A 102 -13.96 1.02 -15.11
N HIS A 103 -13.76 1.59 -16.28
CA HIS A 103 -14.51 1.28 -17.50
C HIS A 103 -13.57 1.24 -18.70
N GLN A 104 -13.59 0.15 -19.46
CA GLN A 104 -12.89 0.03 -20.74
C GLN A 104 -13.70 0.77 -21.82
N LEU A 105 -13.09 1.81 -22.40
CA LEU A 105 -13.70 2.61 -23.49
C LEU A 105 -13.61 1.87 -24.82
N ALA A 106 -12.52 1.14 -25.03
CA ALA A 106 -12.23 0.31 -26.18
C ALA A 106 -11.32 -0.84 -25.71
N ASP A 107 -11.02 -1.79 -26.59
CA ASP A 107 -10.25 -3.02 -26.29
C ASP A 107 -8.90 -2.74 -25.61
N ASN A 108 -8.32 -1.57 -25.87
CA ASN A 108 -7.00 -1.21 -25.34
C ASN A 108 -6.99 0.09 -24.55
N GLN A 109 -8.14 0.65 -24.18
CA GLN A 109 -8.22 1.93 -23.45
C GLN A 109 -9.21 1.84 -22.31
N ALA A 110 -8.88 2.45 -21.18
CA ALA A 110 -9.77 2.50 -20.04
C ALA A 110 -9.62 3.80 -19.25
N ILE A 111 -10.71 4.17 -18.60
CA ILE A 111 -10.76 5.19 -17.55
C ILE A 111 -11.01 4.53 -16.21
N SER A 112 -10.55 5.16 -15.15
CA SER A 112 -10.82 4.71 -13.80
C SER A 112 -10.98 5.89 -12.85
N GLY A 113 -11.54 5.60 -11.67
CA GLY A 113 -11.63 6.56 -10.60
C GLY A 113 -11.70 5.87 -9.25
N SER A 114 -11.31 6.59 -8.21
CA SER A 114 -11.52 6.17 -6.84
C SER A 114 -11.80 7.35 -5.92
N LEU A 115 -12.54 7.07 -4.85
CA LEU A 115 -12.73 7.96 -3.72
C LEU A 115 -12.38 7.20 -2.45
N ARG A 116 -11.41 7.71 -1.69
CA ARG A 116 -11.04 7.17 -0.38
C ARG A 116 -11.37 8.18 0.69
N TYR A 117 -12.00 7.72 1.75
CA TYR A 117 -12.37 8.52 2.90
C TYR A 117 -11.84 7.85 4.17
N PHE A 118 -11.09 8.59 4.97
CA PHE A 118 -10.55 8.17 6.24
C PHE A 118 -11.12 9.02 7.37
N ASN A 119 -11.90 8.38 8.25
CA ASN A 119 -12.32 8.95 9.52
C ASN A 119 -11.31 8.56 10.59
N LEU A 120 -10.67 9.55 11.20
CA LEU A 120 -9.67 9.33 12.24
C LEU A 120 -10.27 9.33 13.67
N GLY A 121 -11.59 9.28 13.77
CA GLY A 121 -12.29 9.27 15.06
C GLY A 121 -12.43 10.66 15.67
N SER A 122 -12.73 10.68 16.96
CA SER A 122 -12.93 11.92 17.72
C SER A 122 -11.73 12.17 18.65
N ILE A 123 -11.15 13.35 18.55
CA ILE A 123 -9.99 13.78 19.34
C ILE A 123 -10.41 14.89 20.30
N GLN A 124 -10.09 14.76 21.58
CA GLN A 124 -10.20 15.82 22.57
C GLN A 124 -8.87 16.55 22.67
N PHE A 125 -8.84 17.82 22.29
CA PHE A 125 -7.69 18.68 22.57
C PHE A 125 -7.66 19.09 24.04
N THR A 126 -6.45 19.18 24.59
CA THR A 126 -6.20 19.67 25.94
C THR A 126 -5.17 20.79 25.93
N ASP A 127 -5.20 21.67 26.92
CA ASP A 127 -4.13 22.63 27.18
C ASP A 127 -2.92 21.94 27.87
N PHE A 128 -1.87 22.70 28.14
CA PHE A 128 -0.66 22.22 28.82
C PHE A 128 -0.90 21.76 30.27
N SER A 129 -2.03 22.16 30.87
CA SER A 129 -2.45 21.78 32.23
C SER A 129 -3.39 20.58 32.23
N GLY A 130 -3.71 20.01 31.05
CA GLY A 130 -4.61 18.87 30.88
C GLY A 130 -6.10 19.25 30.87
N ASN A 131 -6.47 20.53 30.85
CA ASN A 131 -7.87 20.97 30.75
C ASN A 131 -8.38 20.72 29.33
N ASN A 132 -9.62 20.23 29.23
CA ASN A 132 -10.25 20.00 27.94
C ASN A 132 -10.48 21.34 27.21
N LEU A 133 -10.06 21.41 25.96
CA LEU A 133 -10.34 22.50 25.05
C LEU A 133 -11.53 22.15 24.16
N GLN A 134 -11.28 21.96 22.87
CA GLN A 134 -12.31 21.61 21.91
C GLN A 134 -12.20 20.15 21.48
N GLN A 135 -13.34 19.56 21.13
CA GLN A 135 -13.38 18.27 20.47
C GLN A 135 -13.36 18.47 18.96
N PHE A 136 -12.61 17.64 18.25
CA PHE A 136 -12.50 17.69 16.81
C PHE A 136 -12.58 16.28 16.19
N ARG A 137 -13.08 16.19 14.97
CA ARG A 137 -13.14 14.94 14.20
C ARG A 137 -12.26 15.05 12.96
N PRO A 138 -10.99 14.65 13.04
CA PRO A 138 -10.10 14.67 11.89
C PRO A 138 -10.58 13.74 10.79
N ARG A 139 -10.40 14.16 9.55
CA ARG A 139 -10.77 13.39 8.38
C ARG A 139 -9.89 13.72 7.20
N GLU A 140 -9.65 12.71 6.40
CA GLU A 140 -8.91 12.84 5.15
C GLU A 140 -9.73 12.20 4.03
N TRP A 141 -9.58 12.70 2.81
CA TRP A 141 -10.11 12.05 1.63
C TRP A 141 -9.25 12.35 0.40
N ALA A 142 -9.28 11.44 -0.56
CA ALA A 142 -8.61 11.58 -1.83
C ALA A 142 -9.52 11.10 -2.95
N PHE A 143 -9.54 11.87 -4.04
CA PHE A 143 -10.24 11.53 -5.27
C PHE A 143 -9.22 11.33 -6.39
N ASP A 144 -9.33 10.22 -7.12
CA ASP A 144 -8.46 9.86 -8.23
C ASP A 144 -9.27 9.77 -9.52
N ALA A 145 -8.69 10.27 -10.60
CA ALA A 145 -9.15 10.03 -11.96
C ALA A 145 -7.96 9.59 -12.81
N GLY A 146 -8.14 8.53 -13.60
CA GLY A 146 -7.05 7.94 -14.35
C GLY A 146 -7.45 7.48 -15.75
N TYR A 147 -6.43 7.37 -16.60
CA TYR A 147 -6.51 6.85 -17.94
C TYR A 147 -5.40 5.84 -18.17
N SER A 148 -5.72 4.75 -18.85
CA SER A 148 -4.76 3.71 -19.21
C SER A 148 -4.94 3.23 -20.64
N ARG A 149 -3.83 2.79 -21.23
CA ARG A 149 -3.79 2.29 -22.60
C ARG A 149 -2.86 1.08 -22.75
N GLY A 150 -3.35 0.04 -23.42
CA GLY A 150 -2.53 -1.04 -23.95
C GLY A 150 -1.77 -0.53 -25.18
N LEU A 151 -0.46 -0.53 -25.11
CA LEU A 151 0.42 -0.19 -26.25
C LEU A 151 0.61 -1.39 -27.18
N SER A 152 0.46 -2.59 -26.64
CA SER A 152 0.46 -3.87 -27.34
C SER A 152 -0.34 -4.89 -26.50
N ASP A 153 -0.46 -6.13 -26.99
CA ASP A 153 -1.08 -7.24 -26.25
C ASP A 153 -0.38 -7.57 -24.93
N LYS A 154 0.83 -7.04 -24.73
CA LYS A 154 1.66 -7.33 -23.53
C LYS A 154 2.01 -6.11 -22.69
N ILE A 155 1.98 -4.90 -23.22
CA ILE A 155 2.45 -3.70 -22.54
C ILE A 155 1.31 -2.72 -22.38
N GLY A 156 1.04 -2.33 -21.15
CA GLY A 156 0.12 -1.27 -20.79
C GLY A 156 0.82 -0.12 -20.08
N VAL A 157 0.29 1.08 -20.26
CA VAL A 157 0.70 2.31 -19.57
C VAL A 157 -0.52 2.96 -18.93
N GLY A 158 -0.30 3.68 -17.85
CA GLY A 158 -1.38 4.37 -17.17
C GLY A 158 -0.89 5.62 -16.46
N VAL A 159 -1.77 6.61 -16.39
CA VAL A 159 -1.57 7.85 -15.65
C VAL A 159 -2.80 8.15 -14.82
N ALA A 160 -2.62 8.73 -13.65
CA ALA A 160 -3.73 9.21 -12.83
C ALA A 160 -3.41 10.58 -12.23
N LEU A 161 -4.45 11.36 -11.95
CA LEU A 161 -4.38 12.57 -11.17
C LEU A 161 -5.18 12.36 -9.88
N ARG A 162 -4.65 12.91 -8.80
CA ARG A 162 -5.20 12.79 -7.44
C ARG A 162 -5.33 14.13 -6.80
N PHE A 163 -6.52 14.43 -6.26
CA PHE A 163 -6.74 15.53 -5.34
C PHE A 163 -6.84 14.98 -3.92
N ILE A 164 -6.15 15.65 -2.99
CA ILE A 164 -6.01 15.23 -1.60
C ILE A 164 -6.50 16.35 -0.69
N TYR A 165 -7.34 16.01 0.28
CA TYR A 165 -7.79 16.89 1.34
C TYR A 165 -7.57 16.21 2.70
N SER A 166 -6.92 16.93 3.62
CA SER A 166 -6.66 16.46 4.96
C SER A 166 -7.00 17.57 5.95
N ASN A 167 -7.88 17.28 6.91
CA ASN A 167 -8.28 18.19 7.96
C ASN A 167 -8.04 17.51 9.31
N LEU A 168 -6.84 17.71 9.85
CA LEU A 168 -6.39 17.11 11.12
C LEU A 168 -6.73 18.00 12.31
N ALA A 169 -6.81 19.32 12.11
CA ALA A 169 -7.20 20.31 13.10
C ALA A 169 -7.70 21.56 12.40
N SER A 170 -8.55 22.34 13.04
CA SER A 170 -9.07 23.61 12.50
C SER A 170 -9.28 24.64 13.61
N GLY A 171 -9.03 25.90 13.28
CA GLY A 171 -9.14 27.02 14.21
C GLY A 171 -7.85 27.31 14.98
N ASN A 172 -7.94 28.16 16.00
CA ASN A 172 -6.79 28.52 16.84
C ASN A 172 -6.70 27.53 18.03
N ILE A 173 -5.58 26.84 18.13
CA ILE A 173 -5.28 25.90 19.21
C ILE A 173 -3.95 26.36 19.83
N THR A 174 -3.98 26.80 21.07
CA THR A 174 -2.80 27.27 21.83
C THR A 174 -1.94 28.30 21.07
N GLY A 175 -2.58 29.26 20.37
CA GLY A 175 -1.89 30.33 19.65
C GLY A 175 -1.47 29.98 18.21
N VAL A 176 -1.66 28.73 17.76
CA VAL A 176 -1.40 28.31 16.38
C VAL A 176 -2.74 28.17 15.62
N THR A 177 -2.83 28.83 14.48
CA THR A 177 -4.01 28.72 13.60
C THR A 177 -3.83 27.56 12.61
N TYR A 178 -4.65 26.54 12.78
CA TYR A 178 -4.72 25.37 11.89
C TYR A 178 -5.80 25.52 10.83
N LYS A 179 -5.53 24.97 9.66
CA LYS A 179 -6.46 24.93 8.51
C LYS A 179 -6.36 23.58 7.81
N PRO A 180 -7.39 23.18 7.06
CA PRO A 180 -7.29 22.01 6.19
C PRO A 180 -6.14 22.16 5.19
N GLY A 181 -5.38 21.08 5.03
CA GLY A 181 -4.36 20.97 3.99
C GLY A 181 -4.94 20.37 2.71
N THR A 182 -4.44 20.82 1.57
CA THR A 182 -4.74 20.25 0.25
C THR A 182 -3.46 19.99 -0.52
N ALA A 183 -3.47 18.96 -1.34
CA ALA A 183 -2.37 18.63 -2.25
C ALA A 183 -2.92 18.03 -3.55
N VAL A 184 -2.11 18.12 -4.60
CA VAL A 184 -2.36 17.43 -5.88
C VAL A 184 -1.20 16.52 -6.16
N ALA A 185 -1.49 15.33 -6.66
CA ALA A 185 -0.50 14.33 -7.04
C ALA A 185 -0.86 13.67 -8.36
N GLY A 186 0.13 13.02 -8.99
CA GLY A 186 -0.06 12.16 -10.14
C GLY A 186 0.58 10.80 -9.92
N ASP A 187 0.10 9.82 -10.65
CA ASP A 187 0.68 8.48 -10.72
C ASP A 187 1.05 8.17 -12.17
N ILE A 188 2.15 7.44 -12.36
CA ILE A 188 2.60 6.91 -13.65
C ILE A 188 2.82 5.41 -13.45
N SER A 189 2.34 4.61 -14.39
CA SER A 189 2.43 3.15 -14.27
C SER A 189 2.72 2.47 -15.60
N LEU A 190 3.38 1.32 -15.49
CA LEU A 190 3.68 0.38 -16.56
C LEU A 190 3.25 -1.01 -16.11
N PHE A 191 2.70 -1.80 -17.04
CA PHE A 191 2.33 -3.18 -16.78
C PHE A 191 2.74 -4.08 -17.95
N TYR A 192 3.31 -5.22 -17.62
CA TYR A 192 3.61 -6.29 -18.54
C TYR A 192 2.67 -7.46 -18.31
N ASN A 193 1.90 -7.81 -19.34
CA ASN A 193 1.02 -8.98 -19.39
C ASN A 193 1.68 -10.10 -20.19
N GLY A 194 2.34 -11.01 -19.52
CA GLY A 194 2.98 -12.18 -20.13
C GLY A 194 2.14 -13.45 -20.00
N LEU A 195 0.84 -13.32 -19.76
CA LEU A 195 -0.05 -14.46 -19.69
C LEU A 195 -0.22 -15.09 -21.07
N LYS A 196 -0.20 -16.41 -21.13
CA LYS A 196 -0.52 -17.20 -22.31
C LYS A 196 -2.04 -17.37 -22.43
N GLU A 197 -2.55 -17.84 -23.54
CA GLU A 197 -3.98 -18.05 -23.80
C GLU A 197 -4.70 -18.80 -22.67
N LYS A 198 -4.05 -19.84 -22.11
CA LYS A 198 -4.59 -20.59 -20.97
C LYS A 198 -4.56 -19.85 -19.64
N GLY A 199 -3.92 -18.66 -19.58
CA GLY A 199 -3.82 -17.83 -18.39
C GLY A 199 -2.60 -18.10 -17.50
N ASN A 200 -1.71 -19.02 -17.87
CA ASN A 200 -0.43 -19.21 -17.16
C ASN A 200 0.65 -18.28 -17.70
N GLY A 201 1.55 -17.83 -16.82
CA GLY A 201 2.64 -16.93 -17.21
C GLY A 201 2.99 -15.94 -16.12
N PHE A 202 3.80 -14.96 -16.49
CA PHE A 202 4.24 -13.89 -15.60
C PHE A 202 3.51 -12.59 -15.93
N THR A 203 3.18 -11.83 -14.89
CA THR A 203 2.82 -10.43 -14.98
C THR A 203 3.82 -9.61 -14.17
N ALA A 204 4.10 -8.39 -14.61
CA ALA A 204 4.99 -7.48 -13.90
C ALA A 204 4.45 -6.05 -13.97
N GLY A 205 4.79 -5.25 -12.97
CA GLY A 205 4.35 -3.85 -12.89
C GLY A 205 5.42 -2.95 -12.31
N LEU A 206 5.43 -1.71 -12.78
CA LEU A 206 6.21 -0.61 -12.23
C LEU A 206 5.27 0.57 -12.01
N VAL A 207 5.31 1.17 -10.82
CA VAL A 207 4.43 2.29 -10.47
C VAL A 207 5.22 3.35 -9.72
N MET A 208 5.12 4.58 -10.15
CA MET A 208 5.46 5.75 -9.37
C MET A 208 4.16 6.44 -8.97
N SER A 209 3.84 6.43 -7.69
CA SER A 209 2.57 6.94 -7.19
C SER A 209 2.75 8.11 -6.22
N ASN A 210 1.70 8.92 -6.07
CA ASN A 210 1.68 10.11 -5.22
C ASN A 210 2.79 11.13 -5.54
N LEU A 211 3.18 11.26 -6.80
CA LEU A 211 4.12 12.28 -7.26
C LEU A 211 3.45 13.66 -7.20
N GLY A 212 3.59 14.37 -6.09
CA GLY A 212 2.78 15.56 -5.88
C GLY A 212 3.38 16.61 -4.96
N THR A 213 2.60 17.63 -4.67
CA THR A 213 3.00 18.77 -3.85
C THR A 213 3.08 18.39 -2.38
N LYS A 214 3.86 19.16 -1.61
CA LYS A 214 3.78 19.11 -0.15
C LYS A 214 2.45 19.68 0.33
N ILE A 215 2.01 19.24 1.51
CA ILE A 215 0.81 19.70 2.18
C ILE A 215 1.16 20.55 3.40
N ALA A 216 0.33 21.55 3.73
CA ALA A 216 0.51 22.41 4.89
C ALA A 216 -0.80 22.55 5.66
N TYR A 217 -0.71 22.50 6.98
CA TYR A 217 -1.85 22.64 7.90
C TYR A 217 -1.88 23.98 8.63
N THR A 218 -0.87 24.83 8.40
CA THR A 218 -0.76 26.19 8.93
C THR A 218 -0.40 27.18 7.82
N ASN A 219 -0.35 28.47 8.14
CA ASN A 219 0.12 29.48 7.19
C ASN A 219 1.65 29.60 7.13
N ASP A 220 2.38 28.93 8.03
CA ASP A 220 3.85 28.89 7.98
C ASP A 220 4.33 28.05 6.78
N ALA A 221 5.00 28.71 5.85
CA ALA A 221 5.56 28.06 4.66
C ALA A 221 6.62 26.99 5.00
N ARG A 222 7.23 27.06 6.20
CA ARG A 222 8.20 26.06 6.69
C ARG A 222 7.54 24.80 7.24
N GLY A 223 6.25 24.86 7.59
CA GLY A 223 5.47 23.72 8.08
C GLY A 223 4.85 22.88 7.00
N ARG A 224 5.56 22.62 5.87
CA ARG A 224 5.05 21.79 4.77
C ARG A 224 5.65 20.40 4.84
N ASP A 225 4.76 19.39 4.82
CA ASP A 225 5.13 17.99 4.88
C ASP A 225 5.01 17.30 3.50
N TYR A 226 5.87 16.31 3.28
CA TYR A 226 5.79 15.49 2.07
C TYR A 226 4.59 14.57 2.14
N ILE A 227 3.88 14.41 1.02
CA ILE A 227 2.95 13.30 0.81
C ILE A 227 3.74 12.03 0.44
N PRO A 228 3.20 10.82 0.60
CA PRO A 228 3.95 9.58 0.46
C PRO A 228 4.17 9.19 -1.03
N ALA A 229 5.00 9.98 -1.73
CA ALA A 229 5.49 9.59 -3.05
C ALA A 229 6.19 8.24 -2.95
N ASN A 230 5.91 7.30 -3.86
CA ASN A 230 6.36 5.92 -3.77
C ASN A 230 6.78 5.37 -5.14
N LEU A 231 7.83 4.57 -5.17
CA LEU A 231 8.17 3.67 -6.26
C LEU A 231 7.82 2.25 -5.86
N GLY A 232 7.06 1.56 -6.69
CA GLY A 232 6.68 0.18 -6.51
C GLY A 232 7.02 -0.67 -7.72
N ILE A 233 7.56 -1.85 -7.49
CA ILE A 233 7.84 -2.87 -8.52
C ILE A 233 7.21 -4.17 -8.05
N GLY A 234 6.46 -4.84 -8.93
CA GLY A 234 5.82 -6.11 -8.64
C GLY A 234 6.03 -7.13 -9.74
N VAL A 235 6.08 -8.39 -9.35
CA VAL A 235 6.09 -9.54 -10.26
C VAL A 235 5.16 -10.61 -9.70
N MET A 236 4.36 -11.24 -10.56
CA MET A 236 3.48 -12.33 -10.18
C MET A 236 3.52 -13.44 -11.21
N TYR A 237 3.57 -14.67 -10.75
CA TYR A 237 3.46 -15.87 -11.59
C TYR A 237 2.08 -16.50 -11.41
N HIS A 238 1.46 -16.86 -12.52
CA HIS A 238 0.16 -17.50 -12.57
C HIS A 238 0.33 -18.92 -13.11
N ALA A 239 -0.03 -19.92 -12.32
CA ALA A 239 -0.01 -21.34 -12.67
C ALA A 239 -1.45 -21.85 -12.82
N ILE A 240 -1.73 -22.48 -13.96
CA ILE A 240 -2.95 -23.24 -14.15
C ILE A 240 -2.64 -24.69 -13.73
N LEU A 241 -3.26 -25.16 -12.66
CA LEU A 241 -3.04 -26.50 -12.12
C LEU A 241 -3.89 -27.52 -12.87
N ASP A 242 -5.16 -27.17 -13.10
CA ASP A 242 -6.12 -27.93 -13.91
C ASP A 242 -7.21 -26.97 -14.47
N GLU A 243 -8.28 -27.51 -15.04
CA GLU A 243 -9.37 -26.74 -15.66
C GLU A 243 -10.11 -25.82 -14.67
N THR A 244 -10.09 -26.16 -13.39
CA THR A 244 -10.82 -25.47 -12.33
C THR A 244 -9.92 -24.72 -11.36
N SER A 245 -8.66 -25.09 -11.25
CA SER A 245 -7.75 -24.67 -10.19
C SER A 245 -6.59 -23.83 -10.73
N LYS A 246 -6.43 -22.63 -10.19
CA LYS A 246 -5.34 -21.70 -10.52
C LYS A 246 -4.63 -21.29 -9.24
N LEU A 247 -3.32 -21.22 -9.29
CA LEU A 247 -2.48 -20.72 -8.20
C LEU A 247 -1.62 -19.57 -8.70
N SER A 248 -1.65 -18.45 -8.01
CA SER A 248 -0.84 -17.30 -8.33
C SER A 248 -0.02 -16.92 -7.11
N PHE A 249 1.24 -16.53 -7.31
CA PHE A 249 2.10 -16.04 -6.24
C PHE A 249 3.01 -14.93 -6.75
N GLY A 250 3.28 -13.96 -5.90
CA GLY A 250 4.02 -12.78 -6.31
C GLY A 250 4.72 -12.05 -5.18
N VAL A 251 5.51 -11.07 -5.60
CA VAL A 251 6.27 -10.18 -4.73
C VAL A 251 6.14 -8.76 -5.24
N ASP A 252 5.83 -7.83 -4.33
CA ASP A 252 5.95 -6.39 -4.57
C ASP A 252 7.04 -5.81 -3.67
N VAL A 253 7.83 -4.90 -4.22
CA VAL A 253 8.83 -4.12 -3.49
C VAL A 253 8.49 -2.65 -3.64
N ASN A 254 8.40 -1.95 -2.52
CA ASN A 254 8.04 -0.54 -2.47
C ASN A 254 9.10 0.28 -1.74
N LYS A 255 9.34 1.52 -2.20
CA LYS A 255 10.20 2.49 -1.54
C LYS A 255 9.58 3.87 -1.59
N LEU A 256 9.55 4.57 -0.45
CA LEU A 256 9.16 5.97 -0.42
C LEU A 256 10.20 6.85 -1.11
N LEU A 257 9.73 7.71 -2.00
CA LEU A 257 10.52 8.74 -2.70
C LEU A 257 10.50 10.07 -1.91
N VAL A 258 10.69 9.96 -0.59
CA VAL A 258 10.65 11.06 0.36
C VAL A 258 11.98 11.08 1.10
N PRO A 259 12.56 12.25 1.39
CA PRO A 259 13.84 12.31 2.07
C PRO A 259 13.79 11.64 3.44
N THR A 260 14.87 10.96 3.81
CA THR A 260 15.03 10.42 5.15
C THR A 260 15.27 11.56 6.14
N PRO A 261 14.56 11.61 7.29
CA PRO A 261 14.78 12.66 8.28
C PRO A 261 16.22 12.69 8.76
N PRO A 262 16.84 13.88 8.94
CA PRO A 262 18.21 13.99 9.43
C PRO A 262 18.29 13.50 10.87
N GLN A 263 19.42 12.90 11.24
CA GLN A 263 19.70 12.54 12.64
C GLN A 263 20.11 13.77 13.47
N ASP A 264 20.62 14.81 12.81
CA ASP A 264 20.94 16.08 13.42
C ASP A 264 19.64 16.87 13.70
N THR A 265 19.46 17.28 14.96
CA THR A 265 18.32 18.08 15.41
C THR A 265 18.56 19.59 15.28
N ALA A 266 19.70 20.02 14.73
CA ALA A 266 19.98 21.44 14.49
C ALA A 266 18.89 22.04 13.57
N VAL A 267 18.49 23.26 13.85
CA VAL A 267 17.47 23.99 13.08
C VAL A 267 17.84 24.09 11.61
N SER A 268 19.13 24.23 11.29
CA SER A 268 19.62 24.25 9.90
C SER A 268 19.40 22.93 9.16
N ALA A 269 19.67 21.79 9.80
CA ALA A 269 19.46 20.46 9.22
C ALA A 269 17.96 20.19 8.96
N LEU A 270 17.11 20.53 9.92
CA LEU A 270 15.66 20.40 9.77
C LEU A 270 15.09 21.34 8.69
N ASN A 271 15.61 22.56 8.58
CA ASN A 271 15.20 23.48 7.52
C ASN A 271 15.66 22.98 6.14
N ASN A 272 16.86 22.46 6.00
CA ASN A 272 17.35 21.87 4.75
C ASN A 272 16.49 20.67 4.33
N TYR A 273 16.14 19.80 5.26
CA TYR A 273 15.23 18.68 5.03
C TYR A 273 13.85 19.17 4.54
N ARG A 274 13.25 20.14 5.25
CA ARG A 274 11.93 20.66 4.91
C ARG A 274 11.91 21.49 3.62
N ASN A 275 13.00 22.17 3.28
CA ASN A 275 13.10 23.02 2.09
C ASN A 275 13.50 22.25 0.83
N LYS A 276 13.95 21.00 0.95
CA LYS A 276 14.31 20.18 -0.23
C LYS A 276 13.12 20.08 -1.20
N SER A 277 13.36 20.30 -2.49
CA SER A 277 12.28 20.24 -3.48
C SER A 277 11.73 18.81 -3.62
N VAL A 278 10.45 18.69 -3.93
CA VAL A 278 9.77 17.39 -4.10
C VAL A 278 10.45 16.57 -5.20
N VAL A 279 10.70 17.19 -6.37
CA VAL A 279 11.33 16.50 -7.50
C VAL A 279 12.75 16.04 -7.15
N SER A 280 13.53 16.88 -6.47
CA SER A 280 14.87 16.48 -6.01
C SER A 280 14.79 15.31 -5.02
N SER A 281 13.76 15.23 -4.17
CA SER A 281 13.60 14.16 -3.19
C SER A 281 13.33 12.81 -3.85
N TRP A 282 12.62 12.77 -4.97
CA TRP A 282 12.33 11.50 -5.66
C TRP A 282 13.61 10.75 -6.08
N PHE A 283 14.65 11.49 -6.45
CA PHE A 283 15.92 10.90 -6.86
C PHE A 283 16.90 10.72 -5.69
N SER A 284 16.99 11.72 -4.82
CA SER A 284 17.95 11.69 -3.72
C SER A 284 17.58 10.72 -2.59
N SER A 285 16.29 10.32 -2.49
CA SER A 285 15.82 9.32 -1.52
C SER A 285 16.45 7.93 -1.68
N PHE A 286 17.22 7.68 -2.72
CA PHE A 286 17.95 6.42 -2.90
C PHE A 286 19.35 6.42 -2.27
N GLY A 287 19.75 7.46 -1.58
CA GLY A 287 21.08 7.56 -0.99
C GLY A 287 21.19 8.66 0.06
N ASP A 288 20.10 9.06 0.72
CA ASP A 288 20.09 10.10 1.72
C ASP A 288 19.93 9.61 3.17
N ALA A 289 19.88 8.28 3.37
CA ALA A 289 19.83 7.68 4.69
C ALA A 289 21.14 7.98 5.47
N PRO A 290 21.09 8.58 6.67
CA PRO A 290 22.27 8.97 7.45
C PRO A 290 23.20 7.81 7.79
N GLY A 291 22.69 6.59 7.93
CA GLY A 291 23.47 5.37 8.19
C GLY A 291 24.02 4.70 6.91
N GLY A 292 23.95 5.39 5.75
CA GLY A 292 24.48 4.93 4.48
C GLY A 292 23.68 3.77 3.88
N PHE A 293 24.30 3.01 2.99
CA PHE A 293 23.66 1.97 2.17
C PHE A 293 22.88 0.93 2.99
N ASN A 294 23.39 0.52 4.15
CA ASN A 294 22.71 -0.47 5.00
C ASN A 294 21.39 0.08 5.60
N GLU A 295 21.31 1.36 5.88
CA GLU A 295 20.06 2.00 6.33
C GLU A 295 19.12 2.19 5.14
N GLU A 296 19.65 2.57 3.98
CA GLU A 296 18.91 2.74 2.73
C GLU A 296 18.16 1.47 2.34
N MET A 297 18.84 0.32 2.40
CA MET A 297 18.23 -0.99 2.11
C MET A 297 17.08 -1.37 3.05
N ARG A 298 17.03 -0.80 4.25
CA ARG A 298 15.94 -1.00 5.21
C ARG A 298 14.69 -0.17 4.92
N GLU A 299 14.76 0.79 4.01
CA GLU A 299 13.61 1.60 3.59
C GLU A 299 12.71 0.87 2.59
N PHE A 300 13.19 -0.23 2.03
CA PHE A 300 12.37 -1.06 1.16
C PHE A 300 11.34 -1.86 1.97
N GLN A 301 10.10 -1.83 1.50
CA GLN A 301 8.99 -2.61 2.01
C GLN A 301 8.73 -3.75 1.02
N VAL A 302 8.48 -4.94 1.54
CA VAL A 302 8.30 -6.14 0.72
C VAL A 302 6.96 -6.79 1.07
N SER A 303 6.15 -7.04 0.06
CA SER A 303 4.92 -7.85 0.13
C SER A 303 5.15 -9.17 -0.60
N ILE A 304 4.78 -10.28 0.02
CA ILE A 304 4.78 -11.60 -0.61
C ILE A 304 3.38 -12.17 -0.44
N GLY A 305 2.79 -12.69 -1.50
CA GLY A 305 1.43 -13.19 -1.42
C GLY A 305 1.12 -14.28 -2.43
N ALA A 306 0.09 -15.05 -2.10
CA ALA A 306 -0.46 -16.09 -2.96
C ALA A 306 -1.98 -16.03 -2.98
N GLU A 307 -2.56 -16.37 -4.14
CA GLU A 307 -3.99 -16.50 -4.37
C GLU A 307 -4.27 -17.85 -5.04
N TYR A 308 -5.05 -18.69 -4.37
CA TYR A 308 -5.65 -19.88 -4.97
C TYR A 308 -7.05 -19.52 -5.44
N ASN A 309 -7.36 -19.87 -6.68
CA ASN A 309 -8.64 -19.63 -7.32
C ASN A 309 -9.23 -20.96 -7.76
N TYR A 310 -10.43 -21.28 -7.28
CA TYR A 310 -11.18 -22.45 -7.66
C TYR A 310 -12.40 -22.04 -8.51
N ASN A 311 -12.36 -22.45 -9.76
CA ASN A 311 -13.45 -22.29 -10.74
C ASN A 311 -13.91 -20.84 -10.97
N ASP A 312 -12.99 -19.86 -10.78
CA ASP A 312 -13.27 -18.42 -10.78
C ASP A 312 -14.41 -18.01 -9.81
N LEU A 313 -14.79 -18.90 -8.90
CA LEU A 313 -15.88 -18.75 -7.93
C LEU A 313 -15.34 -18.52 -6.51
N PHE A 314 -14.41 -19.37 -6.03
CA PHE A 314 -13.84 -19.28 -4.68
C PHE A 314 -12.38 -18.91 -4.73
N PHE A 315 -11.99 -18.06 -3.79
CA PHE A 315 -10.60 -17.57 -3.67
C PHE A 315 -10.13 -17.75 -2.23
N ALA A 316 -8.95 -18.30 -2.06
CA ALA A 316 -8.23 -18.32 -0.80
C ALA A 316 -6.89 -17.57 -0.97
N ARG A 317 -6.50 -16.78 0.01
CA ARG A 317 -5.33 -15.89 -0.06
C ARG A 317 -4.52 -15.97 1.21
N ALA A 318 -3.21 -15.86 1.07
CA ALA A 318 -2.29 -15.70 2.17
C ALA A 318 -1.16 -14.77 1.76
N GLY A 319 -0.62 -14.02 2.71
CA GLY A 319 0.49 -13.13 2.43
C GLY A 319 1.26 -12.69 3.66
N TYR A 320 2.38 -12.05 3.40
CA TYR A 320 3.25 -11.47 4.42
C TYR A 320 3.76 -10.11 3.96
N PHE A 321 3.65 -9.12 4.83
CA PHE A 321 4.20 -7.79 4.65
C PHE A 321 5.39 -7.59 5.58
N TYR A 322 6.47 -7.06 5.02
CA TYR A 322 7.70 -6.75 5.74
C TYR A 322 8.11 -5.29 5.60
N GLU A 323 8.35 -4.65 6.72
CA GLU A 323 9.01 -3.36 6.85
C GLU A 323 10.04 -3.43 7.97
N ALA A 324 11.23 -2.87 7.76
CA ALA A 324 12.32 -2.96 8.73
C ALA A 324 11.94 -2.32 10.07
N GLN A 325 12.44 -2.89 11.17
CA GLN A 325 12.10 -2.48 12.53
C GLN A 325 12.41 -0.99 12.80
N THR A 326 13.49 -0.47 12.20
CA THR A 326 13.92 0.92 12.35
C THR A 326 13.20 1.90 11.42
N LYS A 327 12.36 1.40 10.49
CA LYS A 327 11.67 2.19 9.45
C LYS A 327 10.13 2.13 9.52
N GLY A 328 9.58 1.62 10.63
CA GLY A 328 8.13 1.55 10.88
C GLY A 328 7.66 0.25 11.50
N ASN A 329 8.45 -0.84 11.36
CA ASN A 329 8.22 -2.14 11.99
C ASN A 329 6.86 -2.79 11.66
N ARG A 330 6.27 -2.46 10.50
CA ARG A 330 5.05 -3.11 10.07
C ARG A 330 5.39 -4.48 9.49
N ARG A 331 5.13 -5.51 10.26
CA ARG A 331 5.30 -6.91 9.88
C ARG A 331 4.04 -7.64 10.25
N PHE A 332 3.42 -8.28 9.29
CA PHE A 332 2.21 -9.04 9.57
C PHE A 332 2.00 -10.14 8.53
N PHE A 333 1.38 -11.21 8.98
CA PHE A 333 0.74 -12.17 8.10
C PHE A 333 -0.69 -11.72 7.82
N SER A 334 -1.20 -12.08 6.67
CA SER A 334 -2.59 -11.87 6.32
C SER A 334 -3.18 -13.11 5.65
N VAL A 335 -4.48 -13.26 5.83
CA VAL A 335 -5.27 -14.27 5.13
C VAL A 335 -6.49 -13.62 4.52
N GLY A 336 -7.02 -14.19 3.46
CA GLY A 336 -8.20 -13.68 2.79
C GLY A 336 -9.01 -14.77 2.14
N ALA A 337 -10.28 -14.48 1.93
CA ALA A 337 -11.21 -15.31 1.19
C ALA A 337 -12.02 -14.45 0.23
N GLY A 338 -12.49 -15.04 -0.86
CA GLY A 338 -13.35 -14.36 -1.82
C GLY A 338 -14.35 -15.31 -2.45
N VAL A 339 -15.48 -14.77 -2.83
CA VAL A 339 -16.52 -15.47 -3.59
C VAL A 339 -16.99 -14.55 -4.69
N ASN A 340 -17.04 -15.06 -5.92
CA ASN A 340 -17.68 -14.40 -7.05
C ASN A 340 -18.91 -15.20 -7.48
N TYR A 341 -20.06 -14.54 -7.51
CA TYR A 341 -21.29 -15.15 -7.98
C TYR A 341 -21.99 -14.22 -8.98
N ASN A 342 -22.10 -14.66 -10.22
CA ASN A 342 -22.61 -13.83 -11.32
C ASN A 342 -21.83 -12.50 -11.44
N LYS A 343 -22.53 -11.38 -11.23
CA LYS A 343 -21.96 -10.04 -11.30
C LYS A 343 -21.44 -9.54 -9.96
N LEU A 344 -21.62 -10.30 -8.90
CA LEU A 344 -21.23 -9.90 -7.54
C LEU A 344 -19.97 -10.62 -7.10
N GLY A 345 -19.06 -9.87 -6.50
CA GLY A 345 -17.90 -10.42 -5.81
C GLY A 345 -17.87 -9.93 -4.37
N PHE A 346 -17.54 -10.80 -3.45
CA PHE A 346 -17.30 -10.46 -2.06
C PHE A 346 -15.90 -10.93 -1.67
N ASN A 347 -15.10 -10.05 -1.07
CA ASN A 347 -13.80 -10.40 -0.53
C ASN A 347 -13.71 -9.99 0.94
N PHE A 348 -13.03 -10.82 1.68
CA PHE A 348 -12.69 -10.60 3.09
C PHE A 348 -11.19 -10.78 3.29
N SER A 349 -10.59 -9.99 4.16
CA SER A 349 -9.22 -10.23 4.63
C SER A 349 -9.07 -9.91 6.11
N TYR A 350 -8.10 -10.56 6.72
CA TYR A 350 -7.77 -10.44 8.14
C TYR A 350 -6.27 -10.38 8.34
N LEU A 351 -5.80 -9.37 9.07
CA LEU A 351 -4.42 -9.30 9.53
C LEU A 351 -4.27 -10.15 10.79
N VAL A 352 -3.43 -11.17 10.67
CA VAL A 352 -3.11 -12.08 11.77
C VAL A 352 -2.26 -11.33 12.81
N PRO A 353 -2.64 -11.34 14.09
CA PRO A 353 -1.87 -10.71 15.14
C PRO A 353 -0.43 -11.22 15.20
N THR A 354 0.53 -10.30 15.27
CA THR A 354 1.95 -10.60 15.45
C THR A 354 2.49 -9.84 16.66
N GLY A 355 3.39 -10.49 17.43
CA GLY A 355 3.93 -9.93 18.66
C GLY A 355 2.95 -10.02 19.84
N GLN A 356 3.45 -9.69 21.03
CA GLN A 356 2.70 -9.68 22.29
C GLN A 356 3.02 -8.43 23.11
N GLY A 357 2.09 -7.99 23.97
CA GLY A 357 2.28 -6.83 24.82
C GLY A 357 2.60 -5.57 24.03
N ILE A 358 3.62 -4.82 24.45
CA ILE A 358 4.05 -3.57 23.81
C ILE A 358 4.64 -3.75 22.41
N ASN A 359 5.00 -4.99 22.03
CA ASN A 359 5.54 -5.32 20.70
C ASN A 359 4.44 -5.78 19.72
N ARG A 360 3.18 -5.78 20.15
CA ARG A 360 2.06 -6.14 19.28
C ARG A 360 1.89 -5.10 18.19
N ASN A 361 1.74 -5.56 16.95
CA ASN A 361 1.49 -4.67 15.82
C ASN A 361 0.13 -3.96 16.01
N PRO A 362 0.06 -2.61 15.99
CA PRO A 362 -1.20 -1.87 16.13
C PRO A 362 -2.24 -2.18 15.04
N LEU A 363 -1.79 -2.69 13.89
CA LEU A 363 -2.65 -3.11 12.78
C LEU A 363 -3.21 -4.53 12.95
N SER A 364 -2.84 -5.23 14.04
CA SER A 364 -3.39 -6.56 14.35
C SER A 364 -4.91 -6.52 14.40
N ASN A 365 -5.55 -7.62 14.03
CA ASN A 365 -7.00 -7.75 13.97
C ASN A 365 -7.70 -6.79 12.98
N THR A 366 -6.96 -6.15 12.06
CA THR A 366 -7.59 -5.37 11.00
C THR A 366 -8.31 -6.31 10.03
N THR A 367 -9.59 -6.05 9.83
CA THR A 367 -10.42 -6.74 8.84
C THR A 367 -10.73 -5.81 7.67
N ARG A 368 -10.88 -6.36 6.47
CA ARG A 368 -11.36 -5.60 5.31
C ARG A 368 -12.50 -6.38 4.64
N PHE A 369 -13.51 -5.66 4.24
CA PHE A 369 -14.70 -6.19 3.56
C PHE A 369 -14.87 -5.44 2.25
N SER A 370 -14.79 -6.15 1.13
CA SER A 370 -14.96 -5.56 -0.21
C SER A 370 -16.13 -6.21 -0.94
N LEU A 371 -17.00 -5.38 -1.48
CA LEU A 371 -18.08 -5.76 -2.38
C LEU A 371 -17.73 -5.27 -3.78
N LEU A 372 -17.83 -6.14 -4.77
CA LEU A 372 -17.51 -5.88 -6.17
C LEU A 372 -18.74 -6.09 -7.03
N PHE A 373 -18.93 -5.21 -8.02
CA PHE A 373 -19.95 -5.30 -9.04
C PHE A 373 -19.28 -5.33 -10.41
N ASN A 374 -19.34 -6.47 -11.08
CA ASN A 374 -18.79 -6.70 -12.41
C ASN A 374 -19.88 -6.42 -13.45
N LEU A 375 -19.70 -5.39 -14.26
CA LEU A 375 -20.67 -4.91 -15.23
C LEU A 375 -20.15 -5.17 -16.65
N GLY A 376 -20.73 -6.16 -17.33
CA GLY A 376 -20.43 -6.50 -18.71
C GLY A 376 -19.26 -7.49 -18.86
N LYS A 377 -19.59 -8.76 -18.96
CA LYS A 377 -18.73 -9.72 -19.68
C LYS A 377 -18.88 -9.40 -21.17
N GLU A 378 -17.76 -9.34 -21.90
CA GLU A 378 -17.85 -9.49 -23.35
C GLU A 378 -18.51 -10.83 -23.64
N ALA A 379 -19.62 -10.79 -24.38
CA ALA A 379 -20.12 -11.99 -25.02
C ALA A 379 -19.00 -12.46 -25.96
N THR A 380 -18.34 -13.55 -25.62
CA THR A 380 -17.49 -14.26 -26.58
C THR A 380 -18.39 -14.53 -27.79
N SER A 381 -18.17 -13.81 -28.88
CA SER A 381 -18.82 -14.09 -30.15
C SER A 381 -18.32 -15.45 -30.57
N THR A 382 -19.04 -16.49 -30.21
CA THR A 382 -18.98 -17.77 -30.92
C THR A 382 -19.50 -17.52 -32.33
N ASN A 383 -18.58 -17.13 -33.21
CA ASN A 383 -18.81 -17.34 -34.63
C ASN A 383 -18.85 -18.86 -34.84
N VAL A 384 -20.07 -19.39 -34.86
CA VAL A 384 -20.36 -20.71 -35.45
C VAL A 384 -20.38 -20.43 -36.93
N GLU A 385 -19.33 -20.84 -37.66
CA GLU A 385 -19.39 -21.22 -39.05
C GLU A 385 -19.22 -22.73 -39.18
#